data_a158714b59d4bef43fddc6268b98c2b0
#
_entry.id   a158714b59d4bef43fddc6268b98c2b0
#
_cell.length_a   1.000
_cell.length_b   1.000
_cell.length_c   1.000
_cell.angle_alpha   90.00
_cell.angle_beta   90.00
_cell.angle_gamma   90.00
#
_symmetry.space_group_name_H-M   'P 1'
#
loop_
_entity.id
_entity.type
_entity.pdbx_description
1 polymer ?
#
loop_
_entity_poly.entity_id
_entity_poly.type
_entity_poly.pdbx_seq_one_letter_code
_entity_poly.pdbx_strand_id
1 'polypeptide(L)'
;MEYVNLYTRQHENSLYELKNKGVIQNKRLYVGLHMKDISDFFLEKYDYFVKMASQIVAKPDEISYPIWCSVSKDNCLKPIHKEVVYAMTVPKSEVIYFDGAKWDLVLNNQYVPLDKDDEKRFEKELKSRGAGHSFNIFDRKYDEMYDDIREKIVASWDRIFEITDRSEFVVQANLWQIKE
;
A
#
# COMPACT_ATOMS: atom_id res chain seq x y z
N MET A 1 4.36 26.39 5.53
CA MET A 1 4.23 24.92 5.62
C MET A 1 2.82 24.59 5.17
N GLU A 2 2.64 23.70 4.20
CA GLU A 2 1.32 23.31 3.69
C GLU A 2 0.77 22.16 4.53
N TYR A 3 -0.51 22.20 4.88
CA TYR A 3 -1.19 21.16 5.66
C TYR A 3 -2.31 20.53 4.85
N VAL A 4 -2.60 19.26 5.12
CA VAL A 4 -3.67 18.50 4.48
C VAL A 4 -4.49 17.73 5.52
N ASN A 5 -5.75 17.45 5.18
CA ASN A 5 -6.61 16.65 6.03
C ASN A 5 -6.57 15.19 5.57
N LEU A 6 -6.37 14.30 6.52
CA LEU A 6 -6.39 12.85 6.31
C LEU A 6 -7.34 12.17 7.30
N TYR A 7 -7.84 11.02 6.91
CA TYR A 7 -8.79 10.24 7.68
C TYR A 7 -8.34 8.79 7.75
N THR A 8 -8.42 8.17 8.92
CA THR A 8 -8.11 6.75 9.06
C THR A 8 -8.99 6.09 10.09
N ARG A 9 -9.40 4.87 9.82
CA ARG A 9 -10.11 4.00 10.75
C ARG A 9 -9.12 3.11 11.46
N GLN A 10 -9.19 3.09 12.79
CA GLN A 10 -8.29 2.34 13.66
C GLN A 10 -9.08 1.59 14.73
N HIS A 11 -8.51 0.55 15.31
CA HIS A 11 -9.09 -0.10 16.48
C HIS A 11 -9.10 0.86 17.68
N GLU A 12 -10.14 0.80 18.53
CA GLU A 12 -10.32 1.69 19.70
C GLU A 12 -9.13 1.71 20.67
N ASN A 13 -8.35 0.60 20.75
CA ASN A 13 -7.14 0.53 21.56
C ASN A 13 -6.07 1.56 21.15
N SER A 14 -6.13 2.06 19.91
CA SER A 14 -5.22 3.12 19.45
C SER A 14 -5.40 4.42 20.22
N LEU A 15 -6.61 4.70 20.76
CA LEU A 15 -6.86 5.84 21.64
C LEU A 15 -6.02 5.76 22.91
N TYR A 16 -5.89 4.53 23.47
CA TYR A 16 -5.04 4.33 24.65
C TYR A 16 -3.56 4.56 24.33
N GLU A 17 -3.09 4.08 23.17
CA GLU A 17 -1.72 4.30 22.72
C GLU A 17 -1.43 5.80 22.53
N LEU A 18 -2.33 6.51 21.83
CA LEU A 18 -2.19 7.96 21.62
C LEU A 18 -2.13 8.70 22.96
N LYS A 19 -3.10 8.44 23.84
CA LYS A 19 -3.18 9.11 25.16
C LYS A 19 -1.97 8.85 26.06
N ASN A 20 -1.39 7.64 26.02
CA ASN A 20 -0.31 7.28 26.97
C ASN A 20 1.09 7.44 26.40
N LYS A 21 1.24 7.36 25.07
CA LYS A 21 2.53 7.44 24.37
C LYS A 21 2.66 8.69 23.50
N GLY A 22 1.56 9.44 23.27
CA GLY A 22 1.51 10.56 22.35
C GLY A 22 1.62 10.16 20.87
N VAL A 23 1.59 8.85 20.56
CA VAL A 23 1.83 8.37 19.20
C VAL A 23 1.13 7.03 18.95
N ILE A 24 0.61 6.88 17.74
CA ILE A 24 0.12 5.60 17.19
C ILE A 24 1.08 5.17 16.09
N GLN A 25 1.48 3.90 16.13
CA GLN A 25 2.36 3.26 15.16
C GLN A 25 1.79 1.91 14.73
N ASN A 26 1.93 1.59 13.46
CA ASN A 26 1.52 0.29 12.95
C ASN A 26 2.68 -0.72 13.10
N LYS A 27 2.39 -1.86 13.73
CA LYS A 27 3.38 -2.90 14.02
C LYS A 27 3.16 -4.12 13.12
N ARG A 28 4.25 -4.76 12.69
CA ARG A 28 4.20 -6.01 11.90
C ARG A 28 3.30 -7.07 12.54
N LEU A 29 3.35 -7.19 13.86
CA LEU A 29 2.51 -8.12 14.62
C LEU A 29 1.02 -7.89 14.39
N TYR A 30 0.56 -6.64 14.37
CA TYR A 30 -0.86 -6.32 14.18
C TYR A 30 -1.34 -6.64 12.77
N VAL A 31 -0.50 -6.37 11.78
CA VAL A 31 -0.80 -6.72 10.38
C VAL A 31 -0.89 -8.24 10.22
N GLY A 32 0.05 -9.00 10.78
CA GLY A 32 0.04 -10.45 10.76
C GLY A 32 -1.17 -11.05 11.46
N LEU A 33 -1.55 -10.55 12.63
CA LEU A 33 -2.73 -11.01 13.36
C LEU A 33 -4.05 -10.70 12.61
N HIS A 34 -4.11 -9.59 11.91
CA HIS A 34 -5.28 -9.21 11.13
C HIS A 34 -5.45 -10.08 9.88
N MET A 35 -4.36 -10.42 9.21
CA MET A 35 -4.36 -11.16 7.94
C MET A 35 -4.31 -12.69 8.10
N LYS A 36 -3.97 -13.21 9.29
CA LYS A 36 -3.90 -14.66 9.59
C LYS A 36 -3.08 -15.44 8.55
N ASP A 37 -3.68 -16.51 7.99
CA ASP A 37 -3.00 -17.47 7.10
C ASP A 37 -2.52 -16.88 5.77
N ILE A 38 -3.05 -15.71 5.37
CA ILE A 38 -2.63 -15.01 4.15
C ILE A 38 -1.59 -13.92 4.42
N SER A 39 -1.12 -13.81 5.67
CA SER A 39 -0.21 -12.74 6.10
C SER A 39 1.08 -12.69 5.27
N ASP A 40 1.72 -13.83 5.01
CA ASP A 40 3.02 -13.89 4.31
C ASP A 40 2.90 -13.34 2.89
N PHE A 41 1.81 -13.66 2.19
CA PHE A 41 1.54 -13.16 0.85
C PHE A 41 1.44 -11.63 0.79
N PHE A 42 0.81 -11.01 1.78
CA PHE A 42 0.65 -9.54 1.83
C PHE A 42 1.87 -8.84 2.43
N LEU A 43 2.53 -9.46 3.42
CA LEU A 43 3.67 -8.86 4.10
C LEU A 43 4.83 -8.57 3.12
N GLU A 44 5.07 -9.43 2.13
CA GLU A 44 6.06 -9.17 1.09
C GLU A 44 5.76 -7.86 0.31
N LYS A 45 4.49 -7.62 -0.06
CA LYS A 45 4.08 -6.41 -0.75
C LYS A 45 4.17 -5.19 0.15
N TYR A 46 3.84 -5.34 1.44
CA TYR A 46 3.99 -4.27 2.42
C TYR A 46 5.46 -3.93 2.68
N ASP A 47 6.34 -4.93 2.75
CA ASP A 47 7.78 -4.72 2.87
C ASP A 47 8.33 -3.98 1.63
N TYR A 48 7.85 -4.33 0.43
CA TYR A 48 8.17 -3.60 -0.80
C TYR A 48 7.68 -2.15 -0.74
N PHE A 49 6.40 -1.94 -0.36
CA PHE A 49 5.84 -0.60 -0.19
C PHE A 49 6.69 0.26 0.75
N VAL A 50 7.04 -0.28 1.91
CA VAL A 50 7.87 0.40 2.93
C VAL A 50 9.22 0.81 2.35
N LYS A 51 9.88 -0.09 1.60
CA LYS A 51 11.16 0.19 0.95
C LYS A 51 11.06 1.38 0.00
N MET A 52 10.02 1.44 -0.82
CA MET A 52 9.84 2.53 -1.80
C MET A 52 9.35 3.82 -1.13
N ALA A 53 8.37 3.73 -0.24
CA ALA A 53 7.81 4.86 0.50
C ALA A 53 8.85 5.58 1.39
N SER A 54 9.81 4.83 1.94
CA SER A 54 10.89 5.40 2.76
C SER A 54 11.85 6.32 1.98
N GLN A 55 11.85 6.22 0.66
CA GLN A 55 12.60 7.13 -0.23
C GLN A 55 11.86 8.46 -0.47
N ILE A 56 10.54 8.48 -0.27
CA ILE A 56 9.69 9.67 -0.45
C ILE A 56 9.61 10.46 0.86
N VAL A 57 9.30 9.77 1.95
CA VAL A 57 9.28 10.33 3.31
C VAL A 57 10.12 9.43 4.20
N ALA A 58 11.14 9.98 4.83
CA ALA A 58 12.05 9.23 5.69
C ALA A 58 11.29 8.45 6.78
N LYS A 59 11.50 7.13 6.80
CA LYS A 59 10.87 6.25 7.77
C LYS A 59 11.62 6.29 9.10
N PRO A 60 10.94 6.52 10.24
CA PRO A 60 11.56 6.33 11.56
C PRO A 60 11.97 4.87 11.78
N ASP A 61 13.09 4.63 12.44
CA ASP A 61 13.70 3.29 12.58
C ASP A 61 12.79 2.29 13.29
N GLU A 62 12.03 2.75 14.30
CA GLU A 62 11.17 1.92 15.13
C GLU A 62 9.85 1.50 14.46
N ILE A 63 9.53 2.05 13.27
CA ILE A 63 8.26 1.81 12.59
C ILE A 63 8.40 0.67 11.59
N SER A 64 7.48 -0.30 11.65
CA SER A 64 7.45 -1.41 10.69
C SER A 64 6.66 -1.06 9.42
N TYR A 65 5.45 -0.55 9.58
CA TYR A 65 4.53 -0.26 8.47
C TYR A 65 3.86 1.10 8.64
N PRO A 66 3.48 1.77 7.54
CA PRO A 66 2.74 3.01 7.61
C PRO A 66 1.28 2.78 8.03
N ILE A 67 0.62 3.85 8.41
CA ILE A 67 -0.82 3.91 8.67
C ILE A 67 -1.51 4.33 7.37
N TRP A 68 -2.47 3.53 6.94
CA TRP A 68 -3.27 3.79 5.73
C TRP A 68 -4.32 4.84 6.01
N CYS A 69 -4.40 5.85 5.16
CA CYS A 69 -5.30 6.98 5.30
C CYS A 69 -6.05 7.25 4.01
N SER A 70 -7.27 7.74 4.14
CA SER A 70 -8.03 8.32 3.05
C SER A 70 -7.75 9.82 2.97
N VAL A 71 -7.70 10.36 1.76
CA VAL A 71 -7.59 11.80 1.50
C VAL A 71 -8.93 12.53 1.62
N SER A 72 -10.03 11.77 1.67
CA SER A 72 -11.40 12.28 1.79
C SER A 72 -12.13 11.60 2.94
N LYS A 73 -12.95 12.38 3.66
CA LYS A 73 -13.82 11.87 4.71
C LYS A 73 -14.84 10.87 4.17
N ASP A 74 -15.37 11.12 2.98
CA ASP A 74 -16.43 10.31 2.38
C ASP A 74 -15.91 8.95 1.92
N ASN A 75 -14.64 8.85 1.57
CA ASN A 75 -13.97 7.61 1.18
C ASN A 75 -13.31 6.87 2.35
N CYS A 76 -13.30 7.47 3.54
CA CYS A 76 -12.83 6.78 4.73
C CYS A 76 -13.82 5.70 5.15
N LEU A 77 -13.31 4.52 5.46
CA LEU A 77 -14.13 3.42 5.97
C LEU A 77 -14.86 3.85 7.25
N LYS A 78 -16.17 3.61 7.29
CA LYS A 78 -16.98 3.89 8.48
C LYS A 78 -16.57 2.95 9.62
N PRO A 79 -16.54 3.44 10.87
CA PRO A 79 -16.19 2.61 12.02
C PRO A 79 -17.25 1.55 12.25
N ILE A 80 -16.81 0.34 12.58
CA ILE A 80 -17.64 -0.74 13.11
C ILE A 80 -17.39 -0.88 14.62
N HIS A 81 -17.94 -1.93 15.25
CA HIS A 81 -17.74 -2.17 16.67
C HIS A 81 -16.24 -2.20 17.05
N LYS A 82 -15.87 -1.49 18.11
CA LYS A 82 -14.47 -1.30 18.59
C LYS A 82 -13.53 -0.57 17.61
N GLU A 83 -14.06 0.23 16.74
CA GLU A 83 -13.26 1.06 15.85
C GLU A 83 -13.58 2.54 16.02
N VAL A 84 -12.59 3.37 15.72
CA VAL A 84 -12.67 4.83 15.73
C VAL A 84 -12.12 5.39 14.43
N VAL A 85 -12.58 6.57 14.04
CA VAL A 85 -12.04 7.30 12.90
C VAL A 85 -11.30 8.53 13.41
N TYR A 86 -10.06 8.65 13.02
CA TYR A 86 -9.27 9.87 13.20
C TYR A 86 -9.45 10.78 12.00
N ALA A 87 -9.75 12.05 12.27
CA ALA A 87 -9.66 13.15 11.32
C ALA A 87 -8.46 14.02 11.73
N MET A 88 -7.47 14.13 10.87
CA MET A 88 -6.18 14.72 11.20
C MET A 88 -5.83 15.83 10.22
N THR A 89 -5.18 16.88 10.72
CA THR A 89 -4.54 17.90 9.89
C THR A 89 -3.03 17.75 10.06
N VAL A 90 -2.34 17.35 9.01
CA VAL A 90 -0.93 16.98 9.04
C VAL A 90 -0.09 17.78 8.04
N PRO A 91 1.21 17.99 8.27
CA PRO A 91 2.08 18.59 7.29
C PRO A 91 2.11 17.73 6.01
N LYS A 92 1.91 18.34 4.86
CA LYS A 92 1.94 17.65 3.56
C LYS A 92 3.27 16.93 3.30
N SER A 93 4.36 17.43 3.86
CA SER A 93 5.70 16.83 3.76
C SER A 93 5.86 15.49 4.49
N GLU A 94 4.91 15.15 5.38
CA GLU A 94 4.90 13.87 6.10
C GLU A 94 4.01 12.82 5.41
N VAL A 95 3.33 13.20 4.33
CA VAL A 95 2.34 12.35 3.67
C VAL A 95 2.93 11.65 2.46
N ILE A 96 2.77 10.33 2.42
CA ILE A 96 3.11 9.48 1.28
C ILE A 96 1.82 9.25 0.49
N TYR A 97 1.72 9.83 -0.70
CA TYR A 97 0.59 9.60 -1.60
C TYR A 97 0.89 8.48 -2.57
N PHE A 98 -0.12 7.70 -2.90
CA PHE A 98 -0.01 6.64 -3.88
C PHE A 98 -1.37 6.40 -4.58
N ASP A 99 -1.31 5.71 -5.71
CA ASP A 99 -2.48 5.31 -6.49
C ASP A 99 -3.02 3.98 -5.94
N GLY A 100 -4.22 4.02 -5.33
CA GLY A 100 -4.87 2.85 -4.72
C GLY A 100 -5.25 1.77 -5.74
N ALA A 101 -5.64 2.17 -6.97
CA ALA A 101 -5.98 1.20 -8.01
C ALA A 101 -4.73 0.46 -8.51
N LYS A 102 -3.60 1.16 -8.65
CA LYS A 102 -2.32 0.51 -8.95
C LYS A 102 -1.85 -0.38 -7.78
N TRP A 103 -2.12 0.03 -6.54
CA TRP A 103 -1.80 -0.79 -5.37
C TRP A 103 -2.57 -2.10 -5.35
N ASP A 104 -3.82 -2.11 -5.78
CA ASP A 104 -4.59 -3.35 -5.93
C ASP A 104 -3.94 -4.31 -6.93
N LEU A 105 -3.32 -3.81 -8.01
CA LEU A 105 -2.54 -4.64 -8.92
C LEU A 105 -1.34 -5.28 -8.21
N VAL A 106 -0.62 -4.51 -7.41
CA VAL A 106 0.53 -5.01 -6.62
C VAL A 106 0.10 -6.11 -5.66
N LEU A 107 -0.99 -5.89 -4.90
CA LEU A 107 -1.53 -6.87 -3.96
C LEU A 107 -1.88 -8.20 -4.64
N ASN A 108 -2.22 -8.17 -5.93
CA ASN A 108 -2.57 -9.33 -6.73
C ASN A 108 -1.41 -9.86 -7.60
N ASN A 109 -0.16 -9.49 -7.30
CA ASN A 109 1.03 -9.90 -8.08
C ASN A 109 0.92 -9.53 -9.58
N GLN A 110 0.27 -8.42 -9.88
CA GLN A 110 0.06 -7.99 -11.26
C GLN A 110 1.09 -6.94 -11.68
N TYR A 111 1.30 -6.86 -12.98
CA TYR A 111 2.07 -5.79 -13.60
C TYR A 111 1.32 -4.47 -13.48
N VAL A 112 2.02 -3.41 -13.11
CA VAL A 112 1.48 -2.04 -13.08
C VAL A 112 1.87 -1.35 -14.39
N PRO A 113 0.93 -1.21 -15.35
CA PRO A 113 1.26 -0.62 -16.65
C PRO A 113 1.47 0.90 -16.55
N LEU A 114 2.30 1.44 -17.45
CA LEU A 114 2.46 2.88 -17.64
C LEU A 114 1.22 3.50 -18.30
N ASP A 115 0.72 2.80 -19.31
CA ASP A 115 -0.45 3.17 -20.10
C ASP A 115 -1.09 1.93 -20.74
N LYS A 116 -2.18 2.13 -21.50
CA LYS A 116 -2.91 1.04 -22.19
C LYS A 116 -2.09 0.30 -23.24
N ASP A 117 -1.11 0.96 -23.85
CA ASP A 117 -0.27 0.34 -24.87
C ASP A 117 0.83 -0.50 -24.23
N ASP A 118 1.34 -0.07 -23.09
CA ASP A 118 2.25 -0.85 -22.25
C ASP A 118 1.56 -2.11 -21.71
N GLU A 119 0.32 -1.98 -21.23
CA GLU A 119 -0.51 -3.10 -20.79
C GLU A 119 -0.67 -4.16 -21.88
N LYS A 120 -1.07 -3.74 -23.11
CA LYS A 120 -1.23 -4.64 -24.26
C LYS A 120 0.10 -5.31 -24.66
N ARG A 121 1.23 -4.59 -24.60
CA ARG A 121 2.54 -5.17 -24.89
C ARG A 121 2.88 -6.27 -23.88
N PHE A 122 2.65 -6.00 -22.59
CA PHE A 122 2.91 -6.97 -21.55
C PHE A 122 1.98 -8.19 -21.65
N GLU A 123 0.68 -8.01 -21.91
CA GLU A 123 -0.25 -9.12 -22.15
C GLU A 123 0.15 -9.99 -23.35
N LYS A 124 0.62 -9.36 -24.43
CA LYS A 124 1.11 -10.09 -25.62
C LYS A 124 2.36 -10.92 -25.28
N GLU A 125 3.26 -10.35 -24.47
CA GLU A 125 4.44 -11.04 -23.97
C GLU A 125 4.05 -12.28 -23.15
N LEU A 126 3.15 -12.13 -22.17
CA LEU A 126 2.63 -13.25 -21.38
C LEU A 126 2.04 -14.37 -22.25
N LYS A 127 1.19 -14.01 -23.21
CA LYS A 127 0.58 -14.97 -24.14
C LYS A 127 1.62 -15.70 -24.97
N SER A 128 2.65 -14.99 -25.46
CA SER A 128 3.71 -15.59 -26.26
C SER A 128 4.57 -16.59 -25.47
N ARG A 129 4.64 -16.42 -24.15
CA ARG A 129 5.36 -17.29 -23.22
C ARG A 129 4.50 -18.45 -22.67
N GLY A 130 3.23 -18.52 -23.06
CA GLY A 130 2.29 -19.52 -22.56
C GLY A 130 1.78 -19.27 -21.12
N ALA A 131 2.07 -18.10 -20.55
CA ALA A 131 1.56 -17.69 -19.26
C ALA A 131 0.13 -17.13 -19.44
N GLY A 132 -0.87 -17.78 -18.85
CA GLY A 132 -2.27 -17.36 -18.97
C GLY A 132 -2.56 -16.05 -18.23
N HIS A 133 -2.07 -15.94 -16.99
CA HIS A 133 -2.25 -14.78 -16.12
C HIS A 133 -0.99 -14.57 -15.26
N SER A 134 -0.69 -13.30 -14.95
CA SER A 134 0.46 -12.92 -14.10
C SER A 134 0.42 -13.57 -12.71
N PHE A 135 -0.77 -13.81 -12.16
CA PHE A 135 -0.92 -14.49 -10.87
C PHE A 135 -0.27 -15.89 -10.86
N ASN A 136 -0.41 -16.66 -11.94
CA ASN A 136 0.17 -18.02 -12.04
C ASN A 136 1.70 -18.02 -12.11
N ILE A 137 2.30 -16.90 -12.49
CA ILE A 137 3.75 -16.74 -12.61
C ILE A 137 4.44 -16.77 -11.24
N PHE A 138 3.72 -16.38 -10.19
CA PHE A 138 4.21 -16.42 -8.80
C PHE A 138 3.93 -17.77 -8.10
N ASP A 139 3.36 -18.74 -8.80
CA ASP A 139 3.24 -20.10 -8.28
C ASP A 139 4.61 -20.79 -8.31
N ARG A 140 5.06 -21.33 -7.18
CA ARG A 140 6.34 -22.05 -7.00
C ARG A 140 6.56 -23.17 -8.03
N LYS A 141 5.49 -23.69 -8.62
CA LYS A 141 5.55 -24.70 -9.69
C LYS A 141 6.33 -24.23 -10.93
N TYR A 142 6.51 -22.92 -11.10
CA TYR A 142 7.13 -22.31 -12.27
C TYR A 142 8.39 -21.50 -11.92
N ASP A 143 9.07 -21.85 -10.84
CA ASP A 143 10.09 -21.03 -10.19
C ASP A 143 11.23 -20.52 -11.10
N GLU A 144 11.66 -21.24 -12.09
CA GLU A 144 12.75 -20.78 -12.97
C GLU A 144 12.26 -20.30 -14.34
N MET A 145 11.06 -20.68 -14.75
CA MET A 145 10.55 -20.47 -16.11
C MET A 145 10.23 -19.02 -16.43
N TYR A 146 9.85 -18.25 -15.41
CA TYR A 146 9.32 -16.90 -15.53
C TYR A 146 10.03 -15.87 -14.64
N ASP A 147 11.29 -16.11 -14.24
CA ASP A 147 12.03 -15.20 -13.37
C ASP A 147 12.12 -13.80 -13.94
N ASP A 148 12.44 -13.69 -15.23
CA ASP A 148 12.53 -12.42 -15.95
C ASP A 148 11.18 -11.66 -15.98
N ILE A 149 10.08 -12.39 -16.07
CA ILE A 149 8.73 -11.79 -16.03
C ILE A 149 8.38 -11.37 -14.61
N ARG A 150 8.70 -12.17 -13.59
CA ARG A 150 8.51 -11.79 -12.18
C ARG A 150 9.29 -10.53 -11.84
N GLU A 151 10.56 -10.47 -12.22
CA GLU A 151 11.39 -9.27 -12.04
C GLU A 151 10.76 -8.04 -12.71
N LYS A 152 10.25 -8.20 -13.92
CA LYS A 152 9.58 -7.13 -14.67
C LYS A 152 8.29 -6.67 -13.99
N ILE A 153 7.50 -7.61 -13.45
CA ILE A 153 6.28 -7.30 -12.67
C ILE A 153 6.66 -6.51 -11.42
N VAL A 154 7.60 -7.03 -10.62
CA VAL A 154 8.04 -6.38 -9.37
C VAL A 154 8.66 -5.01 -9.65
N ALA A 155 9.46 -4.87 -10.69
CA ALA A 155 10.04 -3.59 -11.09
C ALA A 155 8.99 -2.54 -11.50
N SER A 156 7.79 -2.96 -11.90
CA SER A 156 6.69 -2.04 -12.24
C SER A 156 5.95 -1.50 -11.02
N TRP A 157 6.13 -2.07 -9.85
CA TRP A 157 5.34 -1.75 -8.65
C TRP A 157 5.65 -0.37 -8.06
N ASP A 158 6.80 0.21 -8.34
CA ASP A 158 7.14 1.57 -7.93
C ASP A 158 6.22 2.63 -8.57
N ARG A 159 5.58 2.29 -9.70
CA ARG A 159 4.63 3.15 -10.41
C ARG A 159 3.36 3.48 -9.63
N ILE A 160 3.12 2.83 -8.48
CA ILE A 160 2.03 3.20 -7.58
C ILE A 160 2.18 4.64 -7.08
N PHE A 161 3.40 5.17 -7.02
CA PHE A 161 3.67 6.54 -6.61
C PHE A 161 3.54 7.56 -7.77
N GLU A 162 3.38 7.09 -9.01
CA GLU A 162 3.08 7.91 -10.18
C GLU A 162 1.57 8.09 -10.32
N ILE A 163 1.03 9.10 -9.63
CA ILE A 163 -0.42 9.34 -9.57
C ILE A 163 -0.84 10.13 -10.80
N THR A 164 -1.58 9.50 -11.71
CA THR A 164 -2.15 10.13 -12.92
C THR A 164 -3.59 10.56 -12.71
N ASP A 165 -4.42 9.72 -12.06
CA ASP A 165 -5.77 10.08 -11.63
C ASP A 165 -5.73 10.63 -10.19
N ARG A 166 -6.08 11.91 -10.06
CA ARG A 166 -6.10 12.62 -8.78
C ARG A 166 -7.48 12.65 -8.11
N SER A 167 -8.38 11.78 -8.54
CA SER A 167 -9.67 11.63 -7.86
C SER A 167 -9.47 11.10 -6.43
N GLU A 168 -10.32 11.54 -5.52
CA GLU A 168 -10.27 11.12 -4.11
C GLU A 168 -10.57 9.62 -3.92
N PHE A 169 -11.10 8.94 -4.94
CA PHE A 169 -11.31 7.50 -4.93
C PHE A 169 -10.03 6.72 -5.22
N VAL A 170 -9.16 7.27 -6.06
CA VAL A 170 -7.93 6.63 -6.50
C VAL A 170 -6.78 6.98 -5.58
N VAL A 171 -6.65 8.27 -5.22
CA VAL A 171 -5.56 8.72 -4.35
C VAL A 171 -5.74 8.20 -2.93
N GLN A 172 -4.74 7.50 -2.45
CA GLN A 172 -4.60 7.09 -1.06
C GLN A 172 -3.40 7.77 -0.43
N ALA A 173 -3.36 7.78 0.89
CA ALA A 173 -2.26 8.39 1.64
C ALA A 173 -1.78 7.48 2.77
N ASN A 174 -0.53 7.63 3.13
CA ASN A 174 0.06 6.96 4.28
C ASN A 174 0.80 7.96 5.17
N LEU A 175 0.82 7.66 6.44
CA LEU A 175 1.67 8.29 7.45
C LEU A 175 2.50 7.23 8.14
N TRP A 176 3.74 7.54 8.49
CA TRP A 176 4.54 6.61 9.30
C TRP A 176 3.96 6.47 10.70
N GLN A 177 3.37 7.53 11.25
CA GLN A 177 2.78 7.55 12.59
C GLN A 177 1.74 8.66 12.70
N ILE A 178 0.86 8.55 13.69
CA ILE A 178 -0.04 9.62 14.11
C ILE A 178 0.46 10.14 15.45
N LYS A 179 0.66 11.46 15.57
CA LYS A 179 1.03 12.15 16.80
C LYS A 179 -0.15 12.96 17.32
N GLU A 180 -0.17 13.18 18.64
CA GLU A 180 -1.13 14.06 19.30
C GLU A 180 -0.94 15.53 18.88
#